data_e2e55283c6b613e345b312cd3b427d77
#
_entry.id   e2e55283c6b613e345b312cd3b427d77
#
_cell.length_a   1.000
_cell.length_b   1.000
_cell.length_c   1.000
_cell.angle_alpha   90.00
_cell.angle_beta   90.00
_cell.angle_gamma   90.00
#
_symmetry.space_group_name_H-M   'P 1'
#
loop_
_entity.id
_entity.type
_entity.pdbx_description
1 polymer ?
#
loop_
_entity_poly.entity_id
_entity_poly.type
_entity_poly.pdbx_seq_one_letter_code
_entity_poly.pdbx_strand_id
1 'polypeptide(L)'
;MANWRYYVRLDSSVGLTVNFLGDELLEPLEEDNSHSKYLWTYADCHAQIFGSKEAYPLSYNRDLTIDAYSAKEYAKFRENKNIKKTVLVQPEHYGTDNRCLLDAISSLYRHPGKDETFQIKGIAKIESNLEDEKLESLANSGVVGARFEMRRGFSGLSWEEADRLAWRINDIGWTVELYMDGSDIHEVEKNINSWPGWVVFPHLGQFKRTLTTQQRSFTSLTRLIDRDKAWVKISAPYILSPNDNLDDQKVTEIITALAKWAPERLVWGTNWPHLEKKGDTAIDEELLELMNKWVPNEANRKLIMCENANILYNFSVS
;
A
#
# COMPACT_ATOMS: atom_id res chain seq x y z
N MET A 1 -16.29 -1.26 29.59
CA MET A 1 -15.61 -0.33 28.70
C MET A 1 -16.17 -0.57 27.32
N ALA A 2 -16.81 0.43 26.75
CA ALA A 2 -17.87 0.24 25.77
C ALA A 2 -17.33 0.07 24.35
N ASN A 3 -17.71 -1.06 23.72
CA ASN A 3 -17.52 -1.30 22.28
C ASN A 3 -18.49 -0.42 21.49
N TRP A 4 -17.98 0.60 20.79
CA TRP A 4 -18.74 1.34 19.81
C TRP A 4 -18.51 0.73 18.42
N ARG A 5 -19.39 -0.20 18.01
CA ARG A 5 -19.58 -0.57 16.61
C ARG A 5 -20.59 0.42 16.02
N TYR A 6 -20.16 1.30 15.16
CA TYR A 6 -21.06 2.11 14.36
C TYR A 6 -21.56 1.28 13.17
N TYR A 7 -22.77 0.78 13.26
CA TYR A 7 -23.56 0.34 12.11
C TYR A 7 -24.27 1.55 11.52
N VAL A 8 -23.88 2.00 10.34
CA VAL A 8 -24.69 2.91 9.54
C VAL A 8 -25.71 2.07 8.79
N ARG A 9 -26.94 2.06 9.25
CA ARG A 9 -28.09 1.54 8.52
C ARG A 9 -28.59 2.63 7.60
N LEU A 10 -28.44 2.48 6.29
CA LEU A 10 -29.14 3.33 5.32
C LEU A 10 -30.57 2.83 5.20
N ASP A 11 -31.50 3.69 5.61
CA ASP A 11 -32.93 3.46 5.48
C ASP A 11 -33.39 3.81 4.05
N SER A 12 -34.03 2.85 3.39
CA SER A 12 -34.49 2.94 2.00
C SER A 12 -35.88 3.54 1.95
N SER A 13 -36.00 4.86 2.14
CA SER A 13 -37.25 5.55 1.87
C SER A 13 -37.07 7.05 1.62
N VAL A 14 -36.53 7.43 0.46
CA VAL A 14 -36.85 8.74 -0.15
C VAL A 14 -36.94 8.53 -1.65
N GLY A 15 -38.14 8.48 -2.17
CA GLY A 15 -38.43 8.43 -3.58
C GLY A 15 -38.08 9.76 -4.27
N LEU A 16 -37.18 9.70 -5.25
CA LEU A 16 -36.95 10.79 -6.19
C LEU A 16 -37.90 10.60 -7.39
N THR A 17 -38.86 11.52 -7.53
CA THR A 17 -39.69 11.62 -8.72
C THR A 17 -38.93 12.41 -9.78
N VAL A 18 -38.55 11.75 -10.87
CA VAL A 18 -37.94 12.41 -12.04
C VAL A 18 -39.06 12.69 -13.04
N ASN A 19 -39.32 13.97 -13.30
CA ASN A 19 -40.19 14.42 -14.40
C ASN A 19 -39.40 14.39 -15.71
N PHE A 20 -39.87 13.62 -16.69
CA PHE A 20 -39.39 13.64 -18.05
C PHE A 20 -40.00 14.85 -18.79
N LEU A 21 -39.15 15.69 -19.37
CA LEU A 21 -39.51 16.65 -20.40
C LEU A 21 -38.53 16.50 -21.57
N GLY A 22 -39.07 16.10 -22.73
CA GLY A 22 -38.60 16.46 -24.07
C GLY A 22 -37.54 15.55 -24.68
N ASP A 23 -37.95 14.79 -25.71
CA ASP A 23 -37.08 14.14 -26.69
C ASP A 23 -36.30 15.19 -27.49
N GLU A 24 -35.03 15.43 -27.20
CA GLU A 24 -34.04 15.88 -28.15
C GLU A 24 -32.96 14.83 -28.27
N LEU A 25 -32.83 14.27 -29.47
CA LEU A 25 -31.76 13.35 -29.85
C LEU A 25 -30.44 14.10 -29.80
N LEU A 26 -29.72 13.99 -28.66
CA LEU A 26 -28.32 14.36 -28.60
C LEU A 26 -27.51 13.24 -29.26
N GLU A 27 -26.74 13.57 -30.28
CA GLU A 27 -25.75 12.68 -30.86
C GLU A 27 -24.81 12.19 -29.77
N PRO A 28 -24.35 10.90 -29.79
CA PRO A 28 -23.41 10.42 -28.81
C PRO A 28 -22.11 11.18 -28.96
N LEU A 29 -21.73 11.91 -27.92
CA LEU A 29 -20.38 12.44 -27.79
C LEU A 29 -19.42 11.25 -27.85
N GLU A 30 -18.44 11.31 -28.75
CA GLU A 30 -17.35 10.35 -28.78
C GLU A 30 -16.74 10.30 -27.36
N GLU A 31 -16.86 9.15 -26.69
CA GLU A 31 -16.21 8.91 -25.40
C GLU A 31 -14.69 9.00 -25.65
N ASP A 32 -14.09 10.07 -25.13
CA ASP A 32 -12.65 10.15 -24.95
C ASP A 32 -12.23 9.10 -23.91
N ASN A 33 -11.82 7.93 -24.42
CA ASN A 33 -11.42 6.74 -23.65
C ASN A 33 -10.12 6.93 -22.85
N SER A 34 -9.66 8.15 -22.61
CA SER A 34 -8.39 8.46 -21.91
C SER A 34 -8.55 8.76 -20.42
N HIS A 35 -9.76 8.68 -19.84
CA HIS A 35 -9.98 9.06 -18.45
C HIS A 35 -10.49 7.91 -17.58
N SER A 36 -9.87 7.79 -16.41
CA SER A 36 -10.04 6.80 -15.35
C SER A 36 -11.46 6.20 -15.29
N LYS A 37 -11.54 4.90 -15.36
CA LYS A 37 -12.75 4.04 -15.33
C LYS A 37 -13.64 4.26 -14.10
N TYR A 38 -13.22 5.06 -13.12
CA TYR A 38 -13.92 5.37 -11.88
C TYR A 38 -13.98 6.87 -11.62
N LEU A 39 -15.09 7.31 -11.04
CA LEU A 39 -15.34 8.71 -10.68
C LEU A 39 -14.55 9.20 -9.46
N TRP A 40 -13.83 8.31 -8.76
CA TRP A 40 -13.03 8.66 -7.58
C TRP A 40 -11.52 8.66 -7.86
N THR A 41 -10.78 9.31 -6.98
CA THR A 41 -9.32 9.36 -7.00
C THR A 41 -8.73 8.18 -6.24
N TYR A 42 -7.51 7.76 -6.60
CA TYR A 42 -6.83 6.64 -5.95
C TYR A 42 -5.85 7.09 -4.88
N ALA A 43 -5.61 6.19 -3.92
CA ALA A 43 -4.49 6.23 -2.99
C ALA A 43 -3.52 5.08 -3.33
N ASP A 44 -2.32 5.41 -3.81
CA ASP A 44 -1.25 4.44 -4.01
C ASP A 44 -0.46 4.27 -2.71
N CYS A 45 -0.72 3.21 -1.98
CA CYS A 45 -0.08 2.94 -0.70
C CYS A 45 1.25 2.20 -0.80
N HIS A 46 1.78 1.98 -2.03
CA HIS A 46 3.05 1.31 -2.21
C HIS A 46 3.70 1.66 -3.55
N ALA A 47 4.53 2.67 -3.56
CA ALA A 47 5.42 2.99 -4.68
C ALA A 47 6.85 3.17 -4.17
N GLN A 48 7.84 2.98 -5.04
CA GLN A 48 9.25 3.09 -4.72
C GLN A 48 9.96 3.99 -5.74
N ILE A 49 10.87 4.83 -5.26
CA ILE A 49 11.69 5.69 -6.13
C ILE A 49 13.13 5.18 -6.15
N PHE A 50 13.71 5.15 -7.34
CA PHE A 50 15.10 4.77 -7.55
C PHE A 50 15.83 5.91 -8.25
N GLY A 51 16.75 6.55 -7.52
CA GLY A 51 17.61 7.59 -8.05
C GLY A 51 18.81 7.06 -8.82
N SER A 52 19.62 7.95 -9.38
CA SER A 52 20.83 7.52 -10.06
C SER A 52 21.83 6.89 -9.07
N LYS A 53 22.61 5.90 -9.56
CA LYS A 53 23.59 5.17 -8.75
C LYS A 53 24.67 6.10 -8.16
N GLU A 54 24.98 7.20 -8.83
CA GLU A 54 25.94 8.19 -8.38
C GLU A 54 25.45 8.99 -7.20
N ALA A 55 24.16 9.36 -7.19
CA ALA A 55 23.54 10.13 -6.11
C ALA A 55 23.14 9.24 -4.92
N TYR A 56 22.63 8.05 -5.21
CA TYR A 56 22.09 7.12 -4.22
C TYR A 56 22.68 5.72 -4.42
N PRO A 57 23.90 5.46 -3.88
CA PRO A 57 24.54 4.16 -4.02
C PRO A 57 23.75 3.09 -3.26
N LEU A 58 23.72 1.87 -3.84
CA LEU A 58 23.08 0.72 -3.19
C LEU A 58 23.86 0.32 -1.92
N SER A 59 23.15 -0.03 -0.86
CA SER A 59 23.73 -0.39 0.44
C SER A 59 24.42 -1.76 0.43
N TYR A 60 23.92 -2.69 -0.38
CA TYR A 60 24.51 -4.02 -0.59
C TYR A 60 24.29 -4.47 -2.03
N ASN A 61 25.05 -5.50 -2.44
CA ASN A 61 25.07 -5.99 -3.82
C ASN A 61 25.37 -4.86 -4.85
N ARG A 62 26.51 -4.20 -4.69
CA ARG A 62 26.92 -3.05 -5.50
C ARG A 62 27.02 -3.35 -7.00
N ASP A 63 27.09 -4.63 -7.36
CA ASP A 63 27.15 -5.09 -8.76
C ASP A 63 25.75 -5.12 -9.40
N LEU A 64 24.68 -5.04 -8.61
CA LEU A 64 23.33 -4.95 -9.11
C LEU A 64 23.12 -3.61 -9.82
N THR A 65 22.63 -3.65 -11.04
CA THR A 65 22.25 -2.45 -11.79
C THR A 65 20.72 -2.33 -11.77
N ILE A 66 20.25 -1.28 -11.14
CA ILE A 66 18.84 -0.88 -11.15
C ILE A 66 18.75 0.41 -11.94
N ASP A 67 17.84 0.46 -12.92
CA ASP A 67 17.57 1.70 -13.63
C ASP A 67 17.01 2.75 -12.68
N ALA A 68 17.30 4.00 -12.95
CA ALA A 68 16.70 5.09 -12.23
C ALA A 68 15.20 5.22 -12.59
N TYR A 69 14.37 5.32 -11.59
CA TYR A 69 12.93 5.58 -11.69
C TYR A 69 12.63 6.78 -10.80
N SER A 70 12.65 7.95 -11.40
CA SER A 70 12.68 9.24 -10.71
C SER A 70 11.32 9.65 -10.13
N ALA A 71 11.34 10.55 -9.15
CA ALA A 71 10.14 11.21 -8.65
C ALA A 71 9.36 11.95 -9.76
N LYS A 72 10.06 12.49 -10.78
CA LYS A 72 9.44 13.15 -11.93
C LYS A 72 8.67 12.18 -12.83
N GLU A 73 9.18 10.97 -13.03
CA GLU A 73 8.48 9.92 -13.79
C GLU A 73 7.26 9.43 -13.01
N TYR A 74 7.41 9.22 -11.70
CA TYR A 74 6.29 8.89 -10.84
C TYR A 74 5.22 9.99 -10.82
N ALA A 75 5.61 11.28 -10.83
CA ALA A 75 4.65 12.39 -10.90
C ALA A 75 3.77 12.31 -12.15
N LYS A 76 4.36 12.02 -13.32
CA LYS A 76 3.60 11.82 -14.55
C LYS A 76 2.69 10.59 -14.49
N PHE A 77 3.24 9.49 -13.94
CA PHE A 77 2.50 8.24 -13.78
C PHE A 77 1.26 8.45 -12.91
N ARG A 78 1.40 9.03 -11.71
CA ARG A 78 0.30 9.26 -10.79
C ARG A 78 -0.79 10.18 -11.34
N GLU A 79 -0.38 11.23 -12.11
CA GLU A 79 -1.33 12.13 -12.77
C GLU A 79 -2.18 11.38 -13.80
N ASN A 80 -1.57 10.56 -14.64
CA ASN A 80 -2.25 9.75 -15.64
C ASN A 80 -3.20 8.71 -15.02
N LYS A 81 -2.89 8.24 -13.80
CA LYS A 81 -3.70 7.25 -13.07
C LYS A 81 -4.68 7.88 -12.06
N ASN A 82 -4.81 9.20 -12.02
CA ASN A 82 -5.64 9.92 -11.05
C ASN A 82 -5.34 9.56 -9.58
N ILE A 83 -4.06 9.35 -9.25
CA ILE A 83 -3.59 9.07 -7.89
C ILE A 83 -3.34 10.40 -7.18
N LYS A 84 -4.06 10.66 -6.09
CA LYS A 84 -3.98 11.90 -5.29
C LYS A 84 -3.33 11.71 -3.92
N LYS A 85 -3.17 10.49 -3.49
CA LYS A 85 -2.49 10.15 -2.24
C LYS A 85 -1.45 9.09 -2.51
N THR A 86 -0.25 9.28 -1.98
CA THR A 86 0.86 8.35 -2.22
C THR A 86 1.61 8.05 -0.93
N VAL A 87 1.92 6.78 -0.72
CA VAL A 87 2.89 6.34 0.28
C VAL A 87 4.10 5.77 -0.46
N LEU A 88 5.21 6.50 -0.41
CA LEU A 88 6.50 6.00 -0.88
C LEU A 88 7.12 5.08 0.16
N VAL A 89 7.59 3.93 -0.27
CA VAL A 89 8.23 2.95 0.60
C VAL A 89 9.71 2.87 0.28
N GLN A 90 10.54 2.91 1.32
CA GLN A 90 11.99 2.77 1.17
C GLN A 90 12.35 1.46 0.47
N PRO A 91 13.03 1.52 -0.70
CA PRO A 91 13.53 0.32 -1.34
C PRO A 91 14.56 -0.41 -0.48
N GLU A 92 14.48 -1.74 -0.43
CA GLU A 92 15.43 -2.57 0.32
C GLU A 92 16.88 -2.32 -0.11
N HIS A 93 17.06 -2.01 -1.39
CA HIS A 93 18.37 -1.79 -2.03
C HIS A 93 19.20 -0.65 -1.42
N TYR A 94 18.54 0.33 -0.80
CA TYR A 94 19.21 1.45 -0.12
C TYR A 94 19.42 1.21 1.38
N GLY A 95 18.92 0.09 1.92
CA GLY A 95 19.01 -0.18 3.36
C GLY A 95 18.42 0.97 4.18
N THR A 96 19.17 1.46 5.17
CA THR A 96 18.76 2.57 6.06
C THR A 96 19.14 3.96 5.53
N ASP A 97 19.70 4.07 4.32
CA ASP A 97 19.92 5.34 3.65
C ASP A 97 18.63 5.85 2.98
N ASN A 98 17.85 6.60 3.74
CA ASN A 98 16.55 7.12 3.30
C ASN A 98 16.65 8.41 2.43
N ARG A 99 17.84 8.86 2.02
CA ARG A 99 17.99 10.12 1.26
C ARG A 99 17.14 10.14 -0.01
N CYS A 100 17.15 9.07 -0.79
CA CYS A 100 16.36 9.00 -2.03
C CYS A 100 14.85 9.12 -1.75
N LEU A 101 14.35 8.46 -0.71
CA LEU A 101 12.95 8.55 -0.26
C LEU A 101 12.59 9.99 0.15
N LEU A 102 13.41 10.63 0.98
CA LEU A 102 13.16 11.97 1.51
C LEU A 102 13.22 13.04 0.42
N ASP A 103 14.19 12.94 -0.50
CA ASP A 103 14.31 13.84 -1.64
C ASP A 103 13.11 13.69 -2.58
N ALA A 104 12.62 12.46 -2.79
CA ALA A 104 11.42 12.21 -3.58
C ALA A 104 10.16 12.80 -2.92
N ILE A 105 9.97 12.60 -1.60
CA ILE A 105 8.85 13.21 -0.85
C ILE A 105 8.90 14.73 -0.98
N SER A 106 10.06 15.33 -0.72
CA SER A 106 10.26 16.78 -0.79
C SER A 106 10.01 17.33 -2.21
N SER A 107 10.47 16.62 -3.24
CA SER A 107 10.28 17.00 -4.64
C SER A 107 8.80 16.96 -5.04
N LEU A 108 8.11 15.87 -4.72
CA LEU A 108 6.70 15.68 -5.06
C LEU A 108 5.78 16.61 -4.25
N TYR A 109 6.13 16.91 -2.99
CA TYR A 109 5.40 17.88 -2.17
C TYR A 109 5.51 19.30 -2.72
N ARG A 110 6.71 19.73 -3.15
CA ARG A 110 6.94 21.07 -3.72
C ARG A 110 6.41 21.22 -5.14
N HIS A 111 6.28 20.12 -5.86
CA HIS A 111 5.84 20.11 -7.25
C HIS A 111 4.69 19.10 -7.43
N PRO A 112 3.50 19.41 -6.85
CA PRO A 112 2.37 18.48 -6.89
C PRO A 112 1.74 18.33 -8.30
N GLY A 113 2.34 18.97 -9.31
CA GLY A 113 1.81 18.98 -10.67
C GLY A 113 0.60 19.91 -10.81
N LYS A 114 -0.44 19.43 -11.48
CA LYS A 114 -1.70 20.19 -11.65
C LYS A 114 -2.65 20.06 -10.46
N ASP A 115 -2.29 19.27 -9.46
CA ASP A 115 -3.16 18.91 -8.35
C ASP A 115 -2.62 19.40 -7.01
N GLU A 116 -3.11 20.56 -6.58
CA GLU A 116 -2.75 21.15 -5.28
C GLU A 116 -3.28 20.33 -4.08
N THR A 117 -4.17 19.37 -4.30
CA THR A 117 -4.71 18.49 -3.25
C THR A 117 -3.88 17.22 -3.04
N PHE A 118 -2.81 17.03 -3.82
CA PHE A 118 -1.95 15.86 -3.72
C PHE A 118 -1.27 15.76 -2.35
N GLN A 119 -1.32 14.58 -1.76
CA GLN A 119 -0.73 14.29 -0.46
C GLN A 119 0.27 13.13 -0.57
N ILE A 120 1.38 13.24 0.14
CA ILE A 120 2.46 12.24 0.12
C ILE A 120 2.94 11.94 1.53
N LYS A 121 3.23 10.66 1.79
CA LYS A 121 3.81 10.11 3.01
C LYS A 121 4.94 9.15 2.67
N GLY A 122 5.75 8.80 3.67
CA GLY A 122 6.84 7.85 3.51
C GLY A 122 6.84 6.73 4.54
N ILE A 123 7.35 5.57 4.14
CA ILE A 123 7.74 4.46 5.03
C ILE A 123 9.26 4.32 4.92
N ALA A 124 9.97 4.65 5.98
CA ALA A 124 11.43 4.59 6.02
C ALA A 124 11.94 3.21 6.49
N LYS A 125 13.17 2.85 6.17
CA LYS A 125 13.88 1.75 6.85
C LYS A 125 14.86 2.37 7.84
N ILE A 126 14.79 1.97 9.10
CA ILE A 126 15.57 2.55 10.19
C ILE A 126 16.31 1.48 10.98
N GLU A 127 17.39 1.87 11.61
CA GLU A 127 18.14 1.03 12.55
C GLU A 127 17.43 0.99 13.90
N SER A 128 17.57 -0.12 14.62
CA SER A 128 16.95 -0.31 15.95
C SER A 128 17.40 0.70 17.00
N ASN A 129 18.60 1.26 16.83
CA ASN A 129 19.25 2.22 17.74
C ASN A 129 19.29 3.66 17.19
N LEU A 130 18.45 3.98 16.17
CA LEU A 130 18.39 5.34 15.61
C LEU A 130 18.12 6.35 16.73
N GLU A 131 18.86 7.46 16.74
CA GLU A 131 18.69 8.56 17.70
C GLU A 131 17.31 9.23 17.57
N ASP A 132 16.74 9.72 18.69
CA ASP A 132 15.39 10.28 18.72
C ASP A 132 15.28 11.55 17.84
N GLU A 133 16.32 12.39 17.81
CA GLU A 133 16.37 13.57 16.96
C GLU A 133 16.29 13.23 15.47
N LYS A 134 16.90 12.11 15.06
CA LYS A 134 16.81 11.62 13.68
C LYS A 134 15.43 11.05 13.39
N LEU A 135 14.82 10.36 14.36
CA LEU A 135 13.47 9.83 14.25
C LEU A 135 12.46 10.98 14.08
N GLU A 136 12.56 12.04 14.87
CA GLU A 136 11.75 13.25 14.75
C GLU A 136 11.97 13.96 13.40
N SER A 137 13.22 14.04 12.94
CA SER A 137 13.54 14.61 11.63
C SER A 137 12.87 13.87 10.48
N LEU A 138 12.85 12.54 10.53
CA LEU A 138 12.12 11.71 9.57
C LEU A 138 10.61 11.97 9.62
N ALA A 139 10.02 12.04 10.81
CA ALA A 139 8.61 12.33 10.99
C ALA A 139 8.24 13.70 10.41
N ASN A 140 9.02 14.74 10.70
CA ASN A 140 8.85 16.09 10.17
C ASN A 140 9.01 16.15 8.64
N SER A 141 9.71 15.16 8.04
CA SER A 141 9.88 15.02 6.58
C SER A 141 8.75 14.23 5.92
N GLY A 142 7.68 13.88 6.66
CA GLY A 142 6.50 13.19 6.13
C GLY A 142 6.55 11.66 6.23
N VAL A 143 7.50 11.09 6.98
CA VAL A 143 7.52 9.66 7.28
C VAL A 143 6.46 9.34 8.33
N VAL A 144 5.69 8.27 8.11
CA VAL A 144 4.57 7.84 8.98
C VAL A 144 4.65 6.37 9.40
N GLY A 145 5.75 5.72 9.08
CA GLY A 145 5.94 4.32 9.46
C GLY A 145 7.34 3.83 9.15
N ALA A 146 7.67 2.66 9.66
CA ALA A 146 8.96 2.03 9.46
C ALA A 146 8.81 0.63 8.85
N ARG A 147 9.67 0.35 7.85
CA ARG A 147 9.82 -0.98 7.25
C ARG A 147 10.65 -1.86 8.18
N PHE A 148 10.04 -2.94 8.67
CA PHE A 148 10.69 -4.00 9.43
C PHE A 148 11.02 -5.16 8.50
N GLU A 149 12.31 -5.32 8.20
CA GLU A 149 12.78 -6.39 7.34
C GLU A 149 13.12 -7.62 8.19
N MET A 150 12.27 -8.63 8.13
CA MET A 150 12.37 -9.88 8.90
C MET A 150 12.57 -11.10 8.01
N ARG A 151 12.72 -10.93 6.70
CA ARG A 151 12.94 -12.03 5.77
C ARG A 151 14.33 -12.62 5.94
N ARG A 152 14.42 -13.94 5.90
CA ARG A 152 15.70 -14.66 5.97
C ARG A 152 16.62 -14.30 4.80
N GLY A 153 17.89 -14.04 5.07
CA GLY A 153 18.90 -13.69 4.05
C GLY A 153 18.98 -12.19 3.73
N PHE A 154 18.20 -11.36 4.41
CA PHE A 154 18.32 -9.89 4.33
C PHE A 154 18.93 -9.36 5.65
N SER A 155 19.62 -8.22 5.55
CA SER A 155 20.05 -7.49 6.75
C SER A 155 18.83 -6.82 7.39
N GLY A 156 18.27 -7.47 8.38
CA GLY A 156 17.06 -7.03 9.03
C GLY A 156 17.22 -6.94 10.55
N LEU A 157 16.10 -6.76 11.21
CA LEU A 157 15.99 -6.73 12.68
C LEU A 157 15.90 -8.16 13.23
N SER A 158 16.45 -8.38 14.41
CA SER A 158 16.03 -9.50 15.24
C SER A 158 14.62 -9.25 15.79
N TRP A 159 13.90 -10.30 16.21
CA TRP A 159 12.58 -10.13 16.83
C TRP A 159 12.63 -9.28 18.10
N GLU A 160 13.71 -9.39 18.87
CA GLU A 160 13.91 -8.58 20.08
C GLU A 160 14.12 -7.09 19.76
N GLU A 161 14.86 -6.77 18.70
CA GLU A 161 14.99 -5.39 18.22
C GLU A 161 13.68 -4.86 17.66
N ALA A 162 12.95 -5.69 16.90
CA ALA A 162 11.65 -5.34 16.34
C ALA A 162 10.64 -5.04 17.45
N ASP A 163 10.63 -5.82 18.54
CA ASP A 163 9.76 -5.58 19.70
C ASP A 163 10.05 -4.19 20.31
N ARG A 164 11.30 -3.87 20.61
CA ARG A 164 11.67 -2.57 21.17
C ARG A 164 11.34 -1.41 20.22
N LEU A 165 11.66 -1.59 18.94
CA LEU A 165 11.44 -0.55 17.94
C LEU A 165 9.95 -0.30 17.68
N ALA A 166 9.10 -1.34 17.70
CA ALA A 166 7.66 -1.20 17.52
C ALA A 166 7.02 -0.31 18.60
N TRP A 167 7.45 -0.44 19.87
CA TRP A 167 7.01 0.46 20.93
C TRP A 167 7.46 1.89 20.69
N ARG A 168 8.75 2.07 20.39
CA ARG A 168 9.34 3.39 20.21
C ARG A 168 8.71 4.19 19.07
N ILE A 169 8.46 3.56 17.92
CA ILE A 169 7.84 4.26 16.77
C ILE A 169 6.34 4.49 16.96
N ASN A 170 5.67 3.69 17.79
CA ASN A 170 4.27 3.91 18.13
C ASN A 170 4.09 5.20 18.95
N ASP A 171 5.04 5.56 19.81
CA ASP A 171 4.98 6.79 20.61
C ASP A 171 4.90 8.07 19.75
N ILE A 172 5.38 7.99 18.50
CA ILE A 172 5.28 9.06 17.51
C ILE A 172 4.18 8.81 16.46
N GLY A 173 3.31 7.83 16.68
CA GLY A 173 2.16 7.53 15.83
C GLY A 173 2.48 6.81 14.51
N TRP A 174 3.65 6.17 14.39
CA TRP A 174 4.03 5.44 13.19
C TRP A 174 3.50 4.01 13.17
N THR A 175 3.29 3.50 11.95
CA THR A 175 2.94 2.09 11.70
C THR A 175 4.18 1.25 11.44
N VAL A 176 4.09 -0.06 11.74
CA VAL A 176 5.08 -1.05 11.31
C VAL A 176 4.67 -1.60 9.95
N GLU A 177 5.52 -1.50 8.93
CA GLU A 177 5.36 -2.23 7.68
C GLU A 177 6.25 -3.48 7.70
N LEU A 178 5.63 -4.65 7.89
CA LEU A 178 6.31 -5.90 8.22
C LEU A 178 6.58 -6.74 6.98
N TYR A 179 7.86 -6.83 6.59
CA TYR A 179 8.35 -7.70 5.53
C TYR A 179 8.83 -9.02 6.11
N MET A 180 8.08 -10.07 5.92
CA MET A 180 8.42 -11.44 6.33
C MET A 180 7.82 -12.46 5.35
N ASP A 181 8.21 -13.72 5.46
CA ASP A 181 7.46 -14.78 4.79
C ASP A 181 6.14 -14.99 5.52
N GLY A 182 5.04 -14.63 4.87
CA GLY A 182 3.69 -14.77 5.43
C GLY A 182 3.34 -16.19 5.83
N SER A 183 4.02 -17.18 5.24
CA SER A 183 3.83 -18.59 5.63
C SER A 183 4.22 -18.87 7.08
N ASP A 184 5.01 -17.98 7.69
CA ASP A 184 5.49 -18.13 9.07
C ASP A 184 4.73 -17.25 10.08
N ILE A 185 3.70 -16.48 9.66
CA ILE A 185 2.90 -15.61 10.55
C ILE A 185 2.39 -16.37 11.79
N HIS A 186 1.99 -17.63 11.64
CA HIS A 186 1.45 -18.42 12.73
C HIS A 186 2.46 -18.72 13.84
N GLU A 187 3.76 -18.66 13.56
CA GLU A 187 4.84 -18.86 14.54
C GLU A 187 5.04 -17.61 15.38
N VAL A 188 4.81 -16.43 14.80
CA VAL A 188 5.10 -15.12 15.40
C VAL A 188 3.86 -14.28 15.70
N GLU A 189 2.67 -14.85 15.55
CA GLU A 189 1.38 -14.16 15.80
C GLU A 189 1.33 -13.49 17.17
N LYS A 190 1.88 -14.13 18.20
CA LYS A 190 1.90 -13.60 19.57
C LYS A 190 2.78 -12.35 19.69
N ASN A 191 3.96 -12.36 19.05
CA ASN A 191 4.87 -11.22 19.04
C ASN A 191 4.21 -10.04 18.33
N ILE A 192 3.67 -10.25 17.12
CA ILE A 192 2.99 -9.23 16.35
C ILE A 192 1.80 -8.66 17.13
N ASN A 193 1.01 -9.51 17.79
CA ASN A 193 -0.15 -9.07 18.57
C ASN A 193 0.24 -8.28 19.83
N SER A 194 1.44 -8.46 20.37
CA SER A 194 1.93 -7.72 21.55
C SER A 194 2.44 -6.31 21.20
N TRP A 195 2.79 -6.04 19.95
CA TRP A 195 3.26 -4.72 19.54
C TRP A 195 2.14 -3.67 19.70
N PRO A 196 2.46 -2.43 20.03
CA PRO A 196 1.48 -1.34 19.98
C PRO A 196 1.20 -0.95 18.53
N GLY A 197 0.08 -0.25 18.32
CA GLY A 197 -0.28 0.28 16.99
C GLY A 197 -0.59 -0.79 15.94
N TRP A 198 -0.61 -0.37 14.69
CA TRP A 198 -0.95 -1.21 13.55
C TRP A 198 0.28 -1.81 12.87
N VAL A 199 0.11 -3.03 12.37
CA VAL A 199 1.09 -3.73 11.54
C VAL A 199 0.53 -3.89 10.13
N VAL A 200 1.26 -3.43 9.13
CA VAL A 200 0.89 -3.49 7.73
C VAL A 200 1.66 -4.61 7.05
N PHE A 201 0.95 -5.52 6.39
CA PHE A 201 1.53 -6.60 5.61
C PHE A 201 1.52 -6.22 4.13
N PRO A 202 2.68 -5.85 3.53
CA PRO A 202 2.76 -5.53 2.11
C PRO A 202 2.63 -6.78 1.25
N HIS A 203 2.23 -6.62 -0.02
CA HIS A 203 2.17 -7.67 -1.02
C HIS A 203 1.43 -8.92 -0.54
N LEU A 204 0.22 -8.71 0.05
CA LEU A 204 -0.62 -9.78 0.59
C LEU A 204 0.08 -10.64 1.67
N GLY A 205 1.13 -10.10 2.34
CA GLY A 205 1.91 -10.81 3.36
C GLY A 205 3.07 -11.63 2.83
N GLN A 206 3.39 -11.58 1.53
CA GLN A 206 4.57 -12.22 0.91
C GLN A 206 4.70 -13.73 1.19
N PHE A 207 3.62 -14.47 1.07
CA PHE A 207 3.64 -15.93 1.29
C PHE A 207 4.46 -16.64 0.21
N LYS A 208 5.63 -17.14 0.55
CA LYS A 208 6.49 -17.89 -0.38
C LYS A 208 5.97 -19.28 -0.73
N ARG A 209 5.25 -19.91 0.20
CA ARG A 209 4.60 -21.18 -0.04
C ARG A 209 3.19 -20.93 -0.55
N THR A 210 2.71 -21.84 -1.40
CA THR A 210 1.35 -21.75 -1.94
C THR A 210 0.34 -21.46 -0.83
N LEU A 211 -0.19 -20.25 -0.82
CA LEU A 211 -1.16 -19.82 0.16
C LEU A 211 -2.53 -20.38 -0.19
N THR A 212 -3.24 -20.89 0.81
CA THR A 212 -4.67 -21.20 0.74
C THR A 212 -5.38 -20.64 1.97
N THR A 213 -6.69 -20.39 1.84
CA THR A 213 -7.51 -19.89 2.95
C THR A 213 -7.62 -20.88 4.13
N GLN A 214 -7.23 -22.14 3.93
CA GLN A 214 -7.25 -23.20 4.95
C GLN A 214 -5.95 -23.30 5.73
N GLN A 215 -4.90 -22.56 5.34
CA GLN A 215 -3.62 -22.63 6.05
C GLN A 215 -3.65 -21.90 7.39
N ARG A 216 -2.87 -22.40 8.35
CA ARG A 216 -2.73 -21.82 9.70
C ARG A 216 -2.27 -20.36 9.63
N SER A 217 -1.38 -20.04 8.70
CA SER A 217 -0.85 -18.68 8.52
C SER A 217 -1.91 -17.70 8.05
N PHE A 218 -2.80 -18.12 7.14
CA PHE A 218 -3.95 -17.31 6.73
C PHE A 218 -4.93 -17.08 7.88
N THR A 219 -5.21 -18.15 8.66
CA THR A 219 -6.04 -18.03 9.87
C THR A 219 -5.40 -17.08 10.91
N SER A 220 -4.06 -17.09 11.05
CA SER A 220 -3.38 -16.15 11.96
C SER A 220 -3.45 -14.71 11.45
N LEU A 221 -3.32 -14.50 10.13
CA LEU A 221 -3.50 -13.18 9.53
C LEU A 221 -4.91 -12.64 9.77
N THR A 222 -5.96 -13.46 9.52
CA THR A 222 -7.36 -13.03 9.75
C THR A 222 -7.63 -12.76 11.23
N ARG A 223 -7.07 -13.53 12.17
CA ARG A 223 -7.17 -13.22 13.60
C ARG A 223 -6.50 -11.90 14.00
N LEU A 224 -5.36 -11.56 13.39
CA LEU A 224 -4.72 -10.26 13.60
C LEU A 224 -5.57 -9.12 13.06
N ILE A 225 -6.24 -9.33 11.92
CA ILE A 225 -7.21 -8.39 11.35
C ILE A 225 -8.40 -8.20 12.29
N ASP A 226 -9.01 -9.30 12.78
CA ASP A 226 -10.17 -9.27 13.68
C ASP A 226 -9.87 -8.57 15.02
N ARG A 227 -8.61 -8.56 15.44
CA ARG A 227 -8.13 -7.88 16.66
C ARG A 227 -7.77 -6.42 16.41
N ASP A 228 -8.10 -5.89 15.26
CA ASP A 228 -7.72 -4.52 14.87
C ASP A 228 -6.19 -4.28 14.83
N LYS A 229 -5.40 -5.33 14.63
CA LYS A 229 -3.94 -5.28 14.64
C LYS A 229 -3.34 -5.15 13.25
N ALA A 230 -3.90 -5.84 12.27
CA ALA A 230 -3.30 -5.99 10.96
C ALA A 230 -4.03 -5.23 9.85
N TRP A 231 -3.25 -4.66 8.94
CA TRP A 231 -3.65 -4.18 7.63
C TRP A 231 -2.93 -4.97 6.55
N VAL A 232 -3.54 -5.10 5.38
CA VAL A 232 -2.93 -5.81 4.25
C VAL A 232 -2.93 -4.92 3.02
N LYS A 233 -1.77 -4.81 2.34
CA LYS A 233 -1.67 -4.13 1.05
C LYS A 233 -1.92 -5.12 -0.09
N ILE A 234 -2.90 -4.82 -0.94
CA ILE A 234 -3.06 -5.46 -2.24
C ILE A 234 -2.11 -4.75 -3.20
N SER A 235 -0.91 -5.27 -3.32
CA SER A 235 0.15 -4.76 -4.19
C SER A 235 1.00 -5.91 -4.71
N ALA A 236 1.56 -5.79 -5.92
CA ALA A 236 2.42 -6.79 -6.54
C ALA A 236 1.93 -8.25 -6.40
N PRO A 237 0.69 -8.58 -6.77
CA PRO A 237 0.14 -9.92 -6.60
C PRO A 237 0.95 -11.00 -7.34
N TYR A 238 1.62 -10.63 -8.41
CA TYR A 238 2.50 -11.50 -9.21
C TYR A 238 3.68 -12.07 -8.42
N ILE A 239 4.13 -11.42 -7.35
CA ILE A 239 5.20 -11.94 -6.46
C ILE A 239 4.79 -13.27 -5.79
N LEU A 240 3.49 -13.48 -5.61
CA LEU A 240 2.95 -14.68 -4.99
C LEU A 240 2.63 -15.79 -5.99
N SER A 241 2.61 -15.48 -7.27
CA SER A 241 2.33 -16.43 -8.34
C SER A 241 3.60 -17.18 -8.75
N PRO A 242 3.57 -18.51 -8.85
CA PRO A 242 4.75 -19.30 -9.27
C PRO A 242 5.29 -18.94 -10.66
N ASN A 243 4.45 -18.39 -11.53
CA ASN A 243 4.76 -18.05 -12.93
C ASN A 243 4.64 -16.56 -13.20
N ASP A 244 4.72 -15.71 -12.16
CA ASP A 244 4.50 -14.26 -12.25
C ASP A 244 3.18 -13.88 -12.95
N ASN A 245 2.17 -14.74 -12.88
CA ASN A 245 0.87 -14.52 -13.49
C ASN A 245 0.07 -13.53 -12.67
N LEU A 246 -0.38 -12.43 -13.27
CA LEU A 246 -1.20 -11.42 -12.61
C LEU A 246 -2.55 -11.96 -12.14
N ASP A 247 -3.16 -12.86 -12.94
CA ASP A 247 -4.46 -13.48 -12.67
C ASP A 247 -4.31 -14.92 -12.16
N ASP A 248 -3.37 -15.16 -11.26
CA ASP A 248 -3.24 -16.45 -10.59
C ASP A 248 -4.48 -16.76 -9.75
N GLN A 249 -5.07 -17.96 -9.95
CA GLN A 249 -6.31 -18.34 -9.30
C GLN A 249 -6.21 -18.31 -7.78
N LYS A 250 -5.08 -18.75 -7.20
CA LYS A 250 -4.90 -18.80 -5.74
C LYS A 250 -4.74 -17.40 -5.15
N VAL A 251 -4.02 -16.52 -5.85
CA VAL A 251 -3.89 -15.11 -5.47
C VAL A 251 -5.27 -14.45 -5.54
N THR A 252 -6.04 -14.70 -6.59
CA THR A 252 -7.42 -14.24 -6.75
C THR A 252 -8.31 -14.71 -5.60
N GLU A 253 -8.24 -15.98 -5.21
CA GLU A 253 -9.00 -16.54 -4.08
C GLU A 253 -8.66 -15.83 -2.75
N ILE A 254 -7.38 -15.55 -2.49
CA ILE A 254 -6.93 -14.87 -1.28
C ILE A 254 -7.42 -13.42 -1.24
N ILE A 255 -7.24 -12.66 -2.34
CA ILE A 255 -7.69 -11.25 -2.39
C ILE A 255 -9.20 -11.19 -2.21
N THR A 256 -9.94 -12.04 -2.91
CA THR A 256 -11.41 -12.10 -2.82
C THR A 256 -11.88 -12.46 -1.41
N ALA A 257 -11.21 -13.43 -0.75
CA ALA A 257 -11.53 -13.81 0.62
C ALA A 257 -11.28 -12.66 1.60
N LEU A 258 -10.13 -11.99 1.51
CA LEU A 258 -9.80 -10.84 2.36
C LEU A 258 -10.75 -9.66 2.12
N ALA A 259 -11.03 -9.32 0.85
CA ALA A 259 -11.93 -8.22 0.49
C ALA A 259 -13.39 -8.46 0.91
N LYS A 260 -13.79 -9.72 1.01
CA LYS A 260 -15.11 -10.10 1.55
C LYS A 260 -15.12 -10.11 3.08
N TRP A 261 -13.99 -10.48 3.71
CA TRP A 261 -13.87 -10.62 5.16
C TRP A 261 -13.75 -9.27 5.86
N ALA A 262 -12.82 -8.44 5.42
CA ALA A 262 -12.46 -7.18 6.08
C ALA A 262 -12.00 -6.12 5.06
N PRO A 263 -12.87 -5.65 4.16
CA PRO A 263 -12.49 -4.65 3.15
C PRO A 263 -11.94 -3.37 3.79
N GLU A 264 -12.36 -3.03 5.02
CA GLU A 264 -11.90 -1.88 5.81
C GLU A 264 -10.48 -2.02 6.35
N ARG A 265 -9.83 -3.16 6.19
CA ARG A 265 -8.43 -3.43 6.59
C ARG A 265 -7.50 -3.67 5.42
N LEU A 266 -7.96 -3.37 4.23
CA LEU A 266 -7.16 -3.50 3.01
C LEU A 266 -6.84 -2.12 2.43
N VAL A 267 -5.65 -1.96 1.88
CA VAL A 267 -5.26 -0.81 1.06
C VAL A 267 -4.63 -1.30 -0.24
N TRP A 268 -4.74 -0.48 -1.28
CA TRP A 268 -4.15 -0.78 -2.58
C TRP A 268 -2.82 -0.07 -2.77
N GLY A 269 -1.94 -0.62 -3.62
CA GLY A 269 -0.71 0.01 -4.04
C GLY A 269 -0.22 -0.53 -5.37
N THR A 270 0.35 0.32 -6.21
CA THR A 270 0.82 -0.04 -7.54
C THR A 270 2.00 -0.99 -7.51
N ASN A 271 2.91 -0.83 -6.58
CA ASN A 271 4.28 -1.36 -6.60
C ASN A 271 5.14 -0.73 -7.72
N TRP A 272 4.76 0.49 -8.19
CA TRP A 272 5.58 1.20 -9.16
C TRP A 272 7.06 1.27 -8.66
N PRO A 273 8.07 1.02 -9.48
CA PRO A 273 8.08 0.85 -10.93
C PRO A 273 8.05 -0.62 -11.40
N HIS A 274 7.61 -1.57 -10.61
CA HIS A 274 7.51 -3.00 -10.97
C HIS A 274 8.84 -3.63 -11.40
N LEU A 275 9.87 -3.55 -10.55
CA LEU A 275 11.21 -4.06 -10.90
C LEU A 275 11.20 -5.52 -11.38
N GLU A 276 10.30 -6.34 -10.84
CA GLU A 276 10.13 -7.76 -11.18
C GLU A 276 9.47 -7.95 -12.57
N LYS A 277 8.81 -6.92 -13.09
CA LYS A 277 8.08 -6.89 -14.36
C LYS A 277 8.62 -5.85 -15.34
N LYS A 278 9.93 -5.63 -15.33
CA LYS A 278 10.61 -4.63 -16.14
C LYS A 278 10.21 -4.73 -17.62
N GLY A 279 9.75 -3.60 -18.18
CA GLY A 279 9.36 -3.49 -19.58
C GLY A 279 7.90 -3.84 -19.88
N ASP A 280 7.13 -4.28 -18.88
CA ASP A 280 5.70 -4.48 -19.02
C ASP A 280 4.96 -3.15 -18.81
N THR A 281 4.59 -2.49 -19.90
CA THR A 281 3.93 -1.18 -19.89
C THR A 281 2.42 -1.26 -19.66
N ALA A 282 1.83 -2.45 -19.73
CA ALA A 282 0.39 -2.69 -19.56
C ALA A 282 0.03 -3.12 -18.13
N ILE A 283 1.01 -3.46 -17.31
CA ILE A 283 0.79 -4.06 -15.99
C ILE A 283 -0.14 -3.27 -15.08
N ASP A 284 -0.07 -1.94 -15.10
CA ASP A 284 -0.89 -1.08 -14.24
C ASP A 284 -2.37 -1.10 -14.66
N GLU A 285 -2.64 -1.12 -15.96
CA GLU A 285 -4.00 -1.23 -16.51
C GLU A 285 -4.58 -2.60 -16.16
N GLU A 286 -3.82 -3.66 -16.35
CA GLU A 286 -4.25 -5.03 -16.02
C GLU A 286 -4.54 -5.18 -14.52
N LEU A 287 -3.68 -4.65 -13.65
CA LEU A 287 -3.90 -4.67 -12.20
C LEU A 287 -5.15 -3.89 -11.78
N LEU A 288 -5.42 -2.74 -12.40
CA LEU A 288 -6.65 -1.98 -12.16
C LEU A 288 -7.90 -2.74 -12.65
N GLU A 289 -7.81 -3.44 -13.78
CA GLU A 289 -8.91 -4.28 -14.27
C GLU A 289 -9.17 -5.48 -13.35
N LEU A 290 -8.11 -6.12 -12.87
CA LEU A 290 -8.21 -7.25 -11.96
C LEU A 290 -8.83 -6.85 -10.61
N MET A 291 -8.69 -5.60 -10.16
CA MET A 291 -9.39 -5.11 -8.97
C MET A 291 -10.92 -5.22 -9.09
N ASN A 292 -11.50 -5.08 -10.29
CA ASN A 292 -12.94 -5.29 -10.50
C ASN A 292 -13.34 -6.75 -10.32
N LYS A 293 -12.47 -7.68 -10.75
CA LYS A 293 -12.67 -9.11 -10.61
C LYS A 293 -12.52 -9.57 -9.17
N TRP A 294 -11.48 -9.12 -8.50
CA TRP A 294 -11.15 -9.49 -7.12
C TRP A 294 -12.12 -8.93 -6.10
N VAL A 295 -12.60 -7.69 -6.34
CA VAL A 295 -13.48 -6.95 -5.44
C VAL A 295 -14.72 -6.45 -6.23
N PRO A 296 -15.69 -7.34 -6.53
CA PRO A 296 -16.84 -6.98 -7.36
C PRO A 296 -17.72 -5.88 -6.75
N ASN A 297 -17.75 -5.75 -5.42
CA ASN A 297 -18.49 -4.70 -4.73
C ASN A 297 -17.76 -3.36 -4.88
N GLU A 298 -18.41 -2.39 -5.52
CA GLU A 298 -17.84 -1.06 -5.80
C GLU A 298 -17.52 -0.27 -4.52
N ALA A 299 -18.39 -0.34 -3.50
CA ALA A 299 -18.13 0.35 -2.24
C ALA A 299 -16.88 -0.20 -1.54
N ASN A 300 -16.68 -1.52 -1.55
CA ASN A 300 -15.47 -2.13 -1.02
C ASN A 300 -14.23 -1.75 -1.84
N ARG A 301 -14.33 -1.66 -3.17
CA ARG A 301 -13.21 -1.17 -3.99
C ARG A 301 -12.84 0.27 -3.64
N LYS A 302 -13.83 1.13 -3.47
CA LYS A 302 -13.61 2.53 -3.07
C LYS A 302 -12.94 2.62 -1.70
N LEU A 303 -13.37 1.82 -0.73
CA LEU A 303 -12.70 1.71 0.56
C LEU A 303 -11.21 1.35 0.38
N ILE A 304 -10.94 0.26 -0.33
CA ILE A 304 -9.58 -0.30 -0.50
C ILE A 304 -8.66 0.64 -1.27
N MET A 305 -9.15 1.20 -2.37
CA MET A 305 -8.32 1.97 -3.31
C MET A 305 -8.25 3.47 -3.00
N CYS A 306 -9.08 3.97 -2.07
CA CYS A 306 -9.17 5.40 -1.79
C CYS A 306 -9.26 5.73 -0.29
N GLU A 307 -10.29 5.21 0.42
CA GLU A 307 -10.68 5.78 1.71
C GLU A 307 -9.85 5.25 2.88
N ASN A 308 -9.53 3.95 2.88
CA ASN A 308 -8.79 3.30 3.97
C ASN A 308 -7.39 3.88 4.19
N ALA A 309 -6.76 4.39 3.14
CA ALA A 309 -5.48 5.07 3.23
C ALA A 309 -5.52 6.30 4.14
N ASN A 310 -6.69 6.98 4.24
CA ASN A 310 -6.85 8.14 5.11
C ASN A 310 -6.73 7.73 6.58
N ILE A 311 -7.32 6.59 6.93
CA ILE A 311 -7.29 6.05 8.29
C ILE A 311 -5.88 5.55 8.61
N LEU A 312 -5.32 4.70 7.73
CA LEU A 312 -4.06 4.03 7.99
C LEU A 312 -2.87 5.00 8.06
N TYR A 313 -2.83 6.00 7.18
CA TYR A 313 -1.69 6.91 7.03
C TYR A 313 -2.00 8.36 7.40
N ASN A 314 -3.18 8.59 7.99
CA ASN A 314 -3.61 9.94 8.41
C ASN A 314 -3.52 10.97 7.27
N PHE A 315 -4.06 10.62 6.09
CA PHE A 315 -4.26 11.59 5.03
C PHE A 315 -5.48 12.47 5.32
N SER A 316 -5.40 13.74 4.93
CA SER A 316 -6.55 14.62 5.03
C SER A 316 -7.68 14.17 4.10
N VAL A 317 -8.90 14.22 4.60
CA VAL A 317 -10.10 14.00 3.78
C VAL A 317 -10.37 15.30 3.03
N SER A 318 -10.15 15.28 1.73
CA SER A 318 -10.46 16.42 0.83
C SER A 318 -11.88 16.30 0.31
#